data_6d66f959e2b88ea1ab8af0a98ea4f25c
#
_entry.id   6d66f959e2b88ea1ab8af0a98ea4f25c
#
_cell.length_a   1.000
_cell.length_b   1.000
_cell.length_c   1.000
_cell.angle_alpha   90.00
_cell.angle_beta   90.00
_cell.angle_gamma   90.00
#
_symmetry.space_group_name_H-M   'P 1'
#
loop_
_entity.id
_entity.type
_entity.pdbx_description
1 polymer ?
#
loop_
_entity_poly.entity_id
_entity_poly.type
_entity_poly.pdbx_seq_one_letter_code
_entity_poly.pdbx_strand_id
1 'polypeptide(L)'
;MALTRDFKETIKDRVARDASFREELLKEGIECLLTGDVDTGKAVLRDYINATIGFEALGTATDRSPKSLMRMFGPKGNPQARNLFEIIAHLQQHEGIHLKVQTQR
;
A
#
# COMPACT_ATOMS: atom_id res chain seq x y z
N MET A 1 -3.71 10.47 -19.74
CA MET A 1 -5.15 10.13 -19.75
C MET A 1 -5.57 9.67 -18.38
N ALA A 2 -6.62 10.24 -17.86
CA ALA A 2 -7.13 9.84 -16.56
C ALA A 2 -7.72 8.43 -16.63
N LEU A 3 -7.52 7.63 -15.60
CA LEU A 3 -8.10 6.29 -15.51
C LEU A 3 -9.61 6.42 -15.35
N THR A 4 -10.35 5.64 -16.13
CA THR A 4 -11.79 5.62 -16.03
C THR A 4 -12.22 4.90 -14.76
N ARG A 5 -13.43 5.16 -14.33
CA ARG A 5 -14.02 4.46 -13.19
C ARG A 5 -14.05 2.94 -13.42
N ASP A 6 -14.41 2.53 -14.65
CA ASP A 6 -14.48 1.11 -15.00
C ASP A 6 -13.12 0.43 -14.90
N PHE A 7 -12.07 1.12 -15.33
CA PHE A 7 -10.71 0.60 -15.23
C PHE A 7 -10.31 0.39 -13.77
N LYS A 8 -10.59 1.36 -12.90
CA LYS A 8 -10.27 1.25 -11.47
C LYS A 8 -11.04 0.12 -10.80
N GLU A 9 -12.30 -0.05 -11.14
CA GLU A 9 -13.11 -1.14 -10.61
C GLU A 9 -12.58 -2.50 -11.06
N THR A 10 -12.12 -2.62 -12.30
CA THR A 10 -11.53 -3.84 -12.82
C THR A 10 -10.25 -4.21 -12.05
N ILE A 11 -9.39 -3.25 -11.79
CA ILE A 11 -8.17 -3.48 -10.99
C ILE A 11 -8.55 -3.92 -9.58
N LYS A 12 -9.51 -3.24 -8.96
CA LYS A 12 -9.98 -3.57 -7.62
C LYS A 12 -10.50 -5.00 -7.55
N ASP A 13 -11.29 -5.41 -8.55
CA ASP A 13 -11.80 -6.77 -8.62
C ASP A 13 -10.68 -7.79 -8.75
N ARG A 14 -9.67 -7.50 -9.56
CA ARG A 14 -8.53 -8.39 -9.73
C ARG A 14 -7.73 -8.51 -8.43
N VAL A 15 -7.48 -7.40 -7.75
CA VAL A 15 -6.79 -7.40 -6.46
C VAL A 15 -7.54 -8.25 -5.45
N ALA A 16 -8.87 -8.14 -5.43
CA ALA A 16 -9.69 -8.90 -4.48
C ALA A 16 -9.64 -10.41 -4.69
N ARG A 17 -9.40 -10.88 -5.94
CA ARG A 17 -9.48 -12.31 -6.29
C ARG A 17 -8.13 -12.96 -6.54
N ASP A 18 -7.09 -12.18 -6.80
CA ASP A 18 -5.80 -12.68 -7.24
C ASP A 18 -4.72 -12.35 -6.21
N ALA A 19 -4.39 -13.33 -5.37
CA ALA A 19 -3.39 -13.15 -4.32
C ALA A 19 -2.02 -12.80 -4.89
N SER A 20 -1.64 -13.40 -6.03
CA SER A 20 -0.36 -13.09 -6.68
C SER A 20 -0.28 -11.63 -7.11
N PHE A 21 -1.39 -11.11 -7.64
CA PHE A 21 -1.46 -9.72 -8.05
C PHE A 21 -1.34 -8.77 -6.86
N ARG A 22 -2.02 -9.10 -5.74
CA ARG A 22 -1.91 -8.30 -4.51
C ARG A 22 -0.49 -8.26 -3.99
N GLU A 23 0.17 -9.41 -3.96
CA GLU A 23 1.55 -9.51 -3.49
C GLU A 23 2.49 -8.68 -4.36
N GLU A 24 2.33 -8.74 -5.67
CA GLU A 24 3.14 -7.96 -6.60
C GLU A 24 2.91 -6.46 -6.43
N LEU A 25 1.68 -6.06 -6.20
CA LEU A 25 1.35 -4.64 -5.99
C LEU A 25 1.99 -4.11 -4.70
N LEU A 26 1.90 -4.87 -3.61
CA LEU A 26 2.55 -4.50 -2.35
C LEU A 26 4.06 -4.43 -2.52
N LYS A 27 4.64 -5.43 -3.18
CA LYS A 27 6.06 -5.48 -3.47
C LYS A 27 6.52 -4.27 -4.29
N GLU A 28 5.75 -3.91 -5.31
CA GLU A 28 6.08 -2.75 -6.14
C GLU A 28 6.13 -1.46 -5.33
N GLY A 29 5.16 -1.26 -4.43
CA GLY A 29 5.18 -0.10 -3.55
C GLY A 29 6.45 -0.04 -2.71
N ILE A 30 6.84 -1.17 -2.13
CA ILE A 30 8.06 -1.24 -1.32
C ILE A 30 9.31 -1.01 -2.17
N GLU A 31 9.38 -1.59 -3.36
CA GLU A 31 10.51 -1.39 -4.26
C GLU A 31 10.68 0.08 -4.64
N CYS A 32 9.58 0.78 -4.90
CA CYS A 32 9.63 2.22 -5.17
C CYS A 32 10.26 2.97 -3.99
N LEU A 33 9.86 2.64 -2.77
CA LEU A 33 10.44 3.27 -1.58
C LEU A 33 11.93 3.01 -1.47
N LEU A 34 12.36 1.77 -1.78
CA LEU A 34 13.77 1.40 -1.72
C LEU A 34 14.62 2.13 -2.76
N THR A 35 14.04 2.50 -3.90
CA THR A 35 14.75 3.26 -4.93
C THR A 35 14.77 4.76 -4.64
N GLY A 36 14.08 5.19 -3.59
CA GLY A 36 13.99 6.60 -3.24
C GLY A 36 12.82 7.32 -3.88
N ASP A 37 12.02 6.62 -4.70
CA ASP A 37 10.82 7.20 -5.30
C ASP A 37 9.65 7.09 -4.31
N VAL A 38 9.71 7.93 -3.28
CA VAL A 38 8.78 7.89 -2.15
C VAL A 38 7.36 8.21 -2.58
N ASP A 39 7.20 9.20 -3.48
CA ASP A 39 5.87 9.62 -3.91
C ASP A 39 5.14 8.51 -4.65
N THR A 40 5.81 7.83 -5.58
CA THR A 40 5.22 6.70 -6.29
C THR A 40 4.95 5.54 -5.32
N GLY A 41 5.89 5.26 -4.43
CA GLY A 41 5.72 4.20 -3.44
C GLY A 41 4.49 4.43 -2.57
N LYS A 42 4.31 5.66 -2.06
CA LYS A 42 3.13 6.00 -1.28
C LYS A 42 1.84 5.84 -2.08
N ALA A 43 1.85 6.27 -3.35
CA ALA A 43 0.67 6.17 -4.20
C ALA A 43 0.28 4.71 -4.44
N VAL A 44 1.26 3.85 -4.73
CA VAL A 44 1.01 2.42 -4.94
C VAL A 44 0.47 1.77 -3.65
N LEU A 45 1.07 2.09 -2.51
CA LEU A 45 0.61 1.55 -1.22
C LEU A 45 -0.79 2.05 -0.89
N ARG A 46 -1.11 3.29 -1.20
CA ARG A 46 -2.47 3.82 -1.01
C ARG A 46 -3.48 3.03 -1.82
N ASP A 47 -3.17 2.77 -3.08
CA ASP A 47 -4.05 1.98 -3.94
C ASP A 47 -4.20 0.55 -3.42
N TYR A 48 -3.10 -0.04 -2.95
CA TYR A 48 -3.13 -1.36 -2.33
C TYR A 48 -4.05 -1.39 -1.10
N ILE A 49 -3.90 -0.42 -0.21
CA ILE A 49 -4.73 -0.33 1.01
C ILE A 49 -6.20 -0.20 0.64
N ASN A 50 -6.52 0.70 -0.29
CA ASN A 50 -7.90 0.92 -0.72
C ASN A 50 -8.54 -0.34 -1.32
N ALA A 51 -7.74 -1.15 -2.00
CA ALA A 51 -8.24 -2.35 -2.69
C ALA A 51 -8.25 -3.59 -1.79
N THR A 52 -7.64 -3.53 -0.62
CA THR A 52 -7.54 -4.69 0.30
C THR A 52 -8.23 -4.40 1.63
N ILE A 53 -7.47 -4.08 2.66
CA ILE A 53 -8.01 -3.89 4.02
C ILE A 53 -8.87 -2.63 4.15
N GLY A 54 -8.55 -1.57 3.41
CA GLY A 54 -9.20 -0.28 3.55
C GLY A 54 -8.66 0.54 4.72
N PHE A 55 -8.78 1.87 4.62
CA PHE A 55 -8.23 2.75 5.65
C PHE A 55 -8.96 2.68 6.97
N GLU A 56 -10.25 2.37 6.96
CA GLU A 56 -11.02 2.25 8.19
C GLU A 56 -10.53 1.09 9.05
N ALA A 57 -10.50 -0.10 8.46
CA ALA A 57 -10.05 -1.30 9.17
C ALA A 57 -8.57 -1.21 9.55
N LEU A 58 -7.75 -0.64 8.65
CA LEU A 58 -6.33 -0.43 8.94
C LEU A 58 -6.14 0.52 10.12
N GLY A 59 -6.95 1.58 10.17
CA GLY A 59 -6.91 2.51 11.29
C GLY A 59 -7.24 1.85 12.61
N THR A 60 -8.30 1.03 12.63
CA THR A 60 -8.68 0.28 13.84
C THR A 60 -7.56 -0.67 14.26
N ALA A 61 -6.98 -1.39 13.30
CA ALA A 61 -5.94 -2.38 13.59
C ALA A 61 -4.64 -1.76 14.11
N THR A 62 -4.34 -0.53 13.72
CA THR A 62 -3.10 0.16 14.07
C THR A 62 -3.31 1.30 15.06
N ASP A 63 -4.53 1.46 15.57
CA ASP A 63 -4.90 2.52 16.51
C ASP A 63 -4.57 3.91 15.97
N ARG A 64 -4.95 4.14 14.71
CA ARG A 64 -4.80 5.42 14.03
C ARG A 64 -6.10 5.81 13.36
N SER A 65 -6.35 7.12 13.22
CA SER A 65 -7.54 7.55 12.50
C SER A 65 -7.38 7.29 11.00
N PRO A 66 -8.46 6.92 10.30
CA PRO A 66 -8.40 6.75 8.84
C PRO A 66 -7.89 8.01 8.13
N LYS A 67 -8.30 9.17 8.60
CA LYS A 67 -7.90 10.45 8.03
C LYS A 67 -6.39 10.68 8.15
N SER A 68 -5.83 10.32 9.30
CA SER A 68 -4.39 10.41 9.53
C SER A 68 -3.62 9.49 8.59
N LEU A 69 -4.12 8.25 8.40
CA LEU A 69 -3.51 7.30 7.48
C LEU A 69 -3.59 7.77 6.03
N MET A 70 -4.74 8.28 5.61
CA MET A 70 -4.89 8.81 4.26
C MET A 70 -3.92 9.95 3.99
N ARG A 71 -3.72 10.82 4.97
CA ARG A 71 -2.74 11.91 4.87
C ARG A 71 -1.31 11.37 4.76
N MET A 72 -1.00 10.34 5.54
CA MET A 72 0.33 9.70 5.53
C MET A 72 0.72 9.23 4.13
N PHE A 73 -0.22 8.66 3.39
CA PHE A 73 0.01 8.14 2.05
C PHE A 73 -0.38 9.12 0.94
N GLY A 74 -0.80 10.32 1.31
CA GLY A 74 -1.16 11.35 0.35
C GLY A 74 0.06 12.10 -0.18
N PRO A 75 -0.11 12.89 -1.25
CA PRO A 75 1.02 13.58 -1.91
C PRO A 75 1.75 14.57 -1.01
N LYS A 76 1.06 15.14 -0.02
CA LYS A 76 1.67 16.09 0.91
C LYS A 76 2.10 15.45 2.22
N GLY A 77 1.83 14.16 2.39
CA GLY A 77 2.21 13.46 3.61
C GLY A 77 3.70 13.20 3.66
N ASN A 78 4.23 13.30 4.86
CA ASN A 78 5.64 13.01 5.11
C ASN A 78 5.73 12.20 6.41
N PRO A 79 5.33 10.92 6.35
CA PRO A 79 5.29 10.09 7.55
C PRO A 79 6.69 9.81 8.08
N GLN A 80 6.80 9.74 9.40
CA GLN A 80 8.03 9.27 10.01
C GLN A 80 8.26 7.81 9.63
N ALA A 81 9.53 7.44 9.48
CA ALA A 81 9.89 6.07 9.07
C ALA A 81 9.26 5.02 9.98
N ARG A 82 9.27 5.25 11.29
CA ARG A 82 8.68 4.31 12.23
C ARG A 82 7.20 4.05 11.92
N ASN A 83 6.44 5.11 11.71
CA ASN A 83 5.01 5.00 11.44
C ASN A 83 4.77 4.28 10.12
N LEU A 84 5.53 4.64 9.09
CA LEU A 84 5.41 4.03 7.78
C LEU A 84 5.69 2.53 7.85
N PHE A 85 6.78 2.14 8.51
CA PHE A 85 7.17 0.74 8.59
C PHE A 85 6.23 -0.08 9.48
N GLU A 86 5.63 0.51 10.50
CA GLU A 86 4.59 -0.16 11.28
C GLU A 86 3.40 -0.52 10.41
N ILE A 87 2.98 0.40 9.54
CA ILE A 87 1.89 0.12 8.61
C ILE A 87 2.28 -0.97 7.62
N ILE A 88 3.48 -0.88 7.04
CA ILE A 88 3.96 -1.88 6.09
C ILE A 88 4.01 -3.27 6.74
N ALA A 89 4.48 -3.35 7.98
CA ALA A 89 4.50 -4.62 8.71
C ALA A 89 3.09 -5.18 8.88
N HIS A 90 2.12 -4.32 9.20
CA HIS A 90 0.73 -4.76 9.33
C HIS A 90 0.14 -5.25 8.01
N LEU A 91 0.45 -4.57 6.90
CA LEU A 91 -0.03 -4.99 5.58
C LEU A 91 0.49 -6.38 5.22
N GLN A 92 1.74 -6.68 5.56
CA GLN A 92 2.30 -8.03 5.35
C GLN A 92 1.55 -9.07 6.18
N GLN A 93 1.28 -8.78 7.43
CA GLN A 93 0.52 -9.69 8.30
C GLN A 93 -0.88 -9.94 7.74
N HIS A 94 -1.54 -8.90 7.30
CA HIS A 94 -2.89 -9.00 6.73
C HIS A 94 -2.88 -9.84 5.46
N GLU A 95 -1.86 -9.69 4.62
CA GLU A 95 -1.73 -10.46 3.38
C GLU A 95 -1.23 -11.89 3.64
N GLY A 96 -0.69 -12.15 4.81
CA GLY A 96 -0.15 -13.46 5.16
C GLY A 96 1.20 -13.75 4.52
N ILE A 97 1.98 -12.73 4.25
CA ILE A 97 3.28 -12.87 3.61
C ILE A 97 4.37 -12.16 4.41
N HIS A 98 5.61 -12.44 4.05
CA HIS A 98 6.78 -11.76 4.58
C HIS A 98 7.68 -11.38 3.42
N LEU A 99 7.82 -10.09 3.18
CA LEU A 99 8.69 -9.59 2.11
C LEU A 99 10.15 -9.68 2.53
N LYS A 100 10.98 -10.14 1.62
CA LYS A 100 12.43 -10.22 1.83
C LYS A 100 13.14 -9.32 0.83
N VAL A 101 14.24 -8.72 1.27
CA VAL A 101 15.09 -7.95 0.39
C VAL A 101 16.09 -8.90 -0.28
N GLN A 102 16.21 -8.77 -1.58
CA GLN A 102 17.12 -9.58 -2.38
C GLN A 102 17.92 -8.65 -3.29
N THR A 103 19.23 -8.81 -3.30
CA THR A 103 20.08 -7.99 -4.16
C THR A 103 19.99 -8.45 -5.60
N GLN A 104 20.02 -7.47 -6.51
CA GLN A 104 20.01 -7.72 -7.94
C GLN A 104 21.04 -6.78 -8.58
N ARG A 105 21.87 -7.29 -9.48
CA ARG A 105 22.92 -6.51 -10.15
C ARG A 105 22.75 -6.52 -11.64
#